data_ce510c9c5d370da0ee0f315d7134aaf9
#
_entry.id   ce510c9c5d370da0ee0f315d7134aaf9
#
_cell.length_a   1.000
_cell.length_b   1.000
_cell.length_c   1.000
_cell.angle_alpha   90.00
_cell.angle_beta   90.00
_cell.angle_gamma   90.00
#
_symmetry.space_group_name_H-M   'P 1'
#
loop_
_entity.id
_entity.type
_entity.pdbx_description
1 polymer ?
#
loop_
_entity_poly.entity_id
_entity_poly.type
_entity_poly.pdbx_seq_one_letter_code
_entity_poly.pdbx_strand_id
1 'polypeptide(L)'
;MRIFIDVSVLTLATFVTGIQRVTREVILHLLEDENQEIILLHYNAGQDAYHVIDNRRFTAYYREHRGIKNRMITRRRQALEDMGQGDIFFDLDAVWMCRMRRSYLLPVLKKQGVRIVAHIYDIISVTHPQYCLERGVYQFMDYLGAHLQYADRLIVNARATTEELQRLAQRLDIPLPPCDVVPLGADFSRRSQGPLEQVPEHVRQAADSAPYILMVGTLEPRKNHRLLLQAYDEGLKQAGYHIILAGYVGWHMEEFMGELHAHPDYNKGIFHFENLEDGGIDYLYQHARFLAFCSYAEGFGLPLLESVQRGTPVIAADIPVSREVAGEYCDWFRQDDAADLCRLVMAYEDEEKYRRRKESLKECRPMSWAQCCEKMLKGIRGQ
;
A
#
# COMPACT_ATOMS: atom_id res chain seq x y z
N MET A 1 18.69 -0.14 -23.62
CA MET A 1 17.34 0.23 -23.15
C MET A 1 17.49 0.70 -21.72
N ARG A 2 17.21 1.97 -21.48
CA ARG A 2 17.25 2.58 -20.13
C ARG A 2 15.84 2.65 -19.59
N ILE A 3 15.66 2.41 -18.29
CA ILE A 3 14.39 2.55 -17.59
C ILE A 3 14.54 3.69 -16.59
N PHE A 4 13.83 4.77 -16.83
CA PHE A 4 13.79 5.95 -15.95
C PHE A 4 12.63 5.84 -14.98
N ILE A 5 12.87 6.02 -13.69
CA ILE A 5 11.85 5.93 -12.64
C ILE A 5 11.92 7.19 -11.77
N ASP A 6 10.83 7.97 -11.73
CA ASP A 6 10.72 9.12 -10.84
C ASP A 6 10.37 8.65 -9.42
N VAL A 7 11.29 8.87 -8.48
CA VAL A 7 11.17 8.52 -7.06
C VAL A 7 11.13 9.74 -6.15
N SER A 8 10.65 10.84 -6.69
CA SER A 8 10.64 12.12 -5.98
C SER A 8 9.84 12.08 -4.69
N VAL A 9 8.69 11.41 -4.67
CA VAL A 9 7.86 11.28 -3.46
C VAL A 9 8.53 10.37 -2.44
N LEU A 10 9.03 9.21 -2.85
CA LEU A 10 9.73 8.29 -1.97
C LEU A 10 10.96 8.96 -1.31
N THR A 11 11.72 9.76 -2.05
CA THR A 11 12.89 10.45 -1.51
C THR A 11 12.56 11.59 -0.55
N LEU A 12 11.39 12.20 -0.68
CA LEU A 12 10.92 13.30 0.18
C LEU A 12 10.08 12.80 1.37
N ALA A 13 9.47 11.62 1.26
CA ALA A 13 8.59 11.08 2.28
C ALA A 13 9.30 10.93 3.64
N THR A 14 8.67 11.39 4.70
CA THR A 14 9.14 11.26 6.09
C THR A 14 8.55 10.01 6.78
N PHE A 15 7.50 9.44 6.20
CA PHE A 15 6.82 8.22 6.66
C PHE A 15 6.63 7.26 5.49
N VAL A 16 6.39 6.00 5.79
CA VAL A 16 6.23 4.94 4.79
C VAL A 16 4.76 4.52 4.73
N THR A 17 4.10 4.78 3.61
CA THR A 17 2.77 4.24 3.29
C THR A 17 2.89 2.97 2.45
N GLY A 18 1.76 2.34 2.13
CA GLY A 18 1.73 1.17 1.24
C GLY A 18 2.42 1.42 -0.10
N ILE A 19 2.18 2.58 -0.74
CA ILE A 19 2.78 2.92 -2.05
C ILE A 19 4.30 3.08 -1.93
N GLN A 20 4.80 3.83 -0.94
CA GLN A 20 6.24 3.98 -0.76
C GLN A 20 6.93 2.64 -0.47
N ARG A 21 6.25 1.74 0.23
CA ARG A 21 6.75 0.39 0.46
C ARG A 21 6.85 -0.39 -0.84
N VAL A 22 5.80 -0.41 -1.66
CA VAL A 22 5.81 -1.06 -2.98
C VAL A 22 6.90 -0.49 -3.86
N THR A 23 6.96 0.84 -3.98
CA THR A 23 7.98 1.54 -4.78
C THR A 23 9.39 1.14 -4.34
N ARG A 24 9.66 1.11 -3.04
CA ARG A 24 10.95 0.69 -2.47
C ARG A 24 11.29 -0.74 -2.84
N GLU A 25 10.38 -1.68 -2.58
CA GLU A 25 10.63 -3.12 -2.81
C GLU A 25 10.85 -3.40 -4.30
N VAL A 26 10.02 -2.84 -5.16
CA VAL A 26 10.17 -3.01 -6.62
C VAL A 26 11.51 -2.45 -7.10
N ILE A 27 11.88 -1.25 -6.71
CA ILE A 27 13.15 -0.64 -7.13
C ILE A 27 14.34 -1.46 -6.65
N LEU A 28 14.33 -1.90 -5.39
CA LEU A 28 15.43 -2.69 -4.83
C LEU A 28 15.64 -4.00 -5.61
N HIS A 29 14.57 -4.66 -6.05
CA HIS A 29 14.66 -5.85 -6.88
C HIS A 29 15.08 -5.53 -8.34
N LEU A 30 14.55 -4.42 -8.92
CA LEU A 30 14.97 -3.99 -10.25
C LEU A 30 16.46 -3.68 -10.33
N LEU A 31 17.05 -3.12 -9.26
CA LEU A 31 18.47 -2.81 -9.18
C LEU A 31 19.37 -4.05 -9.00
N GLU A 32 18.81 -5.22 -8.71
CA GLU A 32 19.54 -6.50 -8.67
C GLU A 32 19.73 -7.11 -10.06
N ASP A 33 18.93 -6.72 -11.05
CA ASP A 33 19.06 -7.20 -12.41
C ASP A 33 20.11 -6.37 -13.18
N GLU A 34 21.34 -6.88 -13.25
CA GLU A 34 22.45 -6.22 -13.93
C GLU A 34 22.24 -6.04 -15.45
N ASN A 35 21.26 -6.75 -16.04
CA ASN A 35 20.91 -6.61 -17.45
C ASN A 35 20.05 -5.37 -17.73
N GLN A 36 19.63 -4.62 -16.70
CA GLN A 36 18.82 -3.42 -16.82
C GLN A 36 19.62 -2.18 -16.45
N GLU A 37 19.54 -1.17 -17.28
CA GLU A 37 20.03 0.16 -16.93
C GLU A 37 18.89 0.97 -16.28
N ILE A 38 18.81 0.90 -14.95
CA ILE A 38 17.80 1.64 -14.15
C ILE A 38 18.36 3.00 -13.74
N ILE A 39 17.67 4.06 -14.10
CA ILE A 39 18.02 5.44 -13.76
C ILE A 39 16.91 6.00 -12.87
N LEU A 40 17.23 6.16 -11.59
CA LEU A 40 16.32 6.77 -10.63
C LEU A 40 16.43 8.29 -10.69
N LEU A 41 15.29 8.96 -10.68
CA LEU A 41 15.16 10.40 -10.83
C LEU A 41 14.53 11.04 -9.60
N HIS A 42 15.00 12.25 -9.28
CA HIS A 42 14.38 13.14 -8.30
C HIS A 42 14.14 14.51 -8.93
N TYR A 43 12.89 14.95 -8.95
CA TYR A 43 12.54 16.29 -9.44
C TYR A 43 12.78 17.35 -8.37
N ASN A 44 13.69 18.26 -8.66
CA ASN A 44 13.95 19.44 -7.83
C ASN A 44 13.12 20.63 -8.31
N ALA A 45 12.04 20.91 -7.60
CA ALA A 45 11.11 21.97 -7.97
C ALA A 45 11.73 23.41 -7.91
N GLY A 46 12.77 23.62 -7.12
CA GLY A 46 13.47 24.91 -7.03
C GLY A 46 14.39 25.17 -8.24
N GLN A 47 14.81 24.13 -8.93
CA GLN A 47 15.70 24.20 -10.10
C GLN A 47 14.98 23.82 -11.39
N ASP A 48 13.71 23.43 -11.31
CA ASP A 48 12.89 22.93 -12.43
C ASP A 48 13.64 21.86 -13.26
N ALA A 49 14.21 20.88 -12.56
CA ALA A 49 15.07 19.90 -13.20
C ALA A 49 15.03 18.54 -12.47
N TYR A 50 15.20 17.47 -13.23
CA TYR A 50 15.47 16.15 -12.68
C TYR A 50 16.94 15.99 -12.32
N HIS A 51 17.20 15.36 -11.19
CA HIS A 51 18.50 14.94 -10.72
C HIS A 51 18.58 13.42 -10.64
N VAL A 52 19.70 12.86 -11.05
CA VAL A 52 19.92 11.42 -10.96
C VAL A 52 20.18 11.01 -9.51
N ILE A 53 19.55 9.93 -9.09
CA ILE A 53 19.81 9.28 -7.82
C ILE A 53 20.98 8.32 -7.97
N ASP A 54 21.83 8.25 -6.97
CA ASP A 54 22.90 7.26 -6.88
C ASP A 54 22.29 5.91 -6.41
N ASN A 55 22.23 4.93 -7.31
CA ASN A 55 21.61 3.62 -7.05
C ASN A 55 22.29 2.88 -5.88
N ARG A 56 23.61 2.99 -5.72
CA ARG A 56 24.33 2.35 -4.59
C ARG A 56 23.93 2.97 -3.26
N ARG A 57 23.85 4.30 -3.21
CA ARG A 57 23.38 5.01 -2.00
C ARG A 57 21.93 4.77 -1.73
N PHE A 58 21.08 4.64 -2.75
CA PHE A 58 19.69 4.26 -2.62
C PHE A 58 19.57 2.87 -1.97
N THR A 59 20.29 1.88 -2.50
CA THR A 59 20.31 0.52 -1.94
C THR A 59 20.86 0.51 -0.51
N ALA A 60 21.97 1.20 -0.25
CA ALA A 60 22.54 1.31 1.10
C ALA A 60 21.54 1.91 2.11
N TYR A 61 20.81 2.93 1.72
CA TYR A 61 19.82 3.56 2.59
C TYR A 61 18.59 2.66 2.85
N TYR A 62 17.97 2.16 1.77
CA TYR A 62 16.70 1.45 1.89
C TYR A 62 16.83 -0.03 2.23
N ARG A 63 17.94 -0.68 1.93
CA ARG A 63 18.20 -2.10 2.23
C ARG A 63 19.10 -2.31 3.44
N GLU A 64 20.17 -1.54 3.57
CA GLU A 64 21.21 -1.73 4.59
C GLU A 64 21.05 -0.79 5.79
N HIS A 65 20.08 0.13 5.77
CA HIS A 65 19.88 1.18 6.78
C HIS A 65 21.12 2.06 7.01
N ARG A 66 21.90 2.26 5.97
CA ARG A 66 23.15 3.04 6.03
C ARG A 66 23.04 4.31 5.19
N GLY A 67 23.67 5.36 5.67
CA GLY A 67 23.79 6.60 4.94
C GLY A 67 22.72 7.63 5.30
N ILE A 68 22.66 8.70 4.52
CA ILE A 68 21.75 9.83 4.70
C ILE A 68 20.88 9.97 3.46
N LYS A 69 19.56 9.97 3.64
CA LYS A 69 18.56 10.00 2.57
C LYS A 69 18.84 11.07 1.50
N ASN A 70 19.09 12.30 1.92
CA ASN A 70 19.33 13.40 0.98
C ASN A 70 20.66 13.29 0.20
N ARG A 71 21.62 12.48 0.65
CA ARG A 71 22.89 12.28 -0.03
C ARG A 71 22.82 11.33 -1.23
N MET A 72 21.70 10.63 -1.42
CA MET A 72 21.51 9.80 -2.62
C MET A 72 21.21 10.65 -3.86
N ILE A 73 20.65 11.85 -3.71
CA ILE A 73 20.37 12.79 -4.78
C ILE A 73 21.73 13.40 -5.22
N THR A 74 22.10 13.16 -6.47
CA THR A 74 23.35 13.68 -7.00
C THR A 74 23.18 15.09 -7.58
N ARG A 75 24.30 15.75 -7.92
CA ARG A 75 24.28 17.01 -8.67
C ARG A 75 24.11 16.81 -10.18
N ARG A 76 24.15 15.55 -10.65
CA ARG A 76 23.98 15.25 -12.07
C ARG A 76 22.53 15.47 -12.44
N ARG A 77 22.29 16.41 -13.35
CA ARG A 77 20.97 16.64 -13.95
C ARG A 77 20.71 15.60 -15.03
N GLN A 78 19.45 15.21 -15.18
CA GLN A 78 18.95 14.46 -16.30
C GLN A 78 18.11 15.42 -17.15
N ALA A 79 18.61 15.77 -18.29
CA ALA A 79 17.84 16.54 -19.28
C ALA A 79 16.78 15.62 -19.91
N LEU A 80 15.58 16.16 -20.12
CA LEU A 80 14.51 15.38 -20.77
C LEU A 80 14.88 15.07 -22.24
N GLU A 81 15.63 15.96 -22.86
CA GLU A 81 16.14 15.82 -24.24
C GLU A 81 17.11 14.66 -24.43
N ASP A 82 17.71 14.17 -23.35
CA ASP A 82 18.60 13.00 -23.38
C ASP A 82 17.82 11.67 -23.36
N MET A 83 16.50 11.70 -23.20
CA MET A 83 15.63 10.53 -23.28
C MET A 83 15.05 10.44 -24.70
N GLY A 84 14.94 9.23 -25.24
CA GLY A 84 14.48 9.05 -26.63
C GLY A 84 14.02 7.65 -26.96
N GLN A 85 14.02 7.36 -28.26
CA GLN A 85 13.58 6.08 -28.77
C GLN A 85 14.37 4.93 -28.15
N GLY A 86 13.67 3.91 -27.66
CA GLY A 86 14.25 2.76 -26.97
C GLY A 86 14.35 2.92 -25.45
N ASP A 87 14.10 4.12 -24.91
CA ASP A 87 14.01 4.34 -23.48
C ASP A 87 12.59 4.14 -22.97
N ILE A 88 12.46 3.81 -21.69
CA ILE A 88 11.18 3.63 -20.99
C ILE A 88 11.15 4.61 -19.81
N PHE A 89 10.03 5.31 -19.66
CA PHE A 89 9.70 6.05 -18.47
C PHE A 89 8.65 5.27 -17.70
N PHE A 90 9.00 4.80 -16.50
CA PHE A 90 8.13 4.00 -15.66
C PHE A 90 7.69 4.79 -14.44
N ASP A 91 6.43 5.19 -14.40
CA ASP A 91 5.81 5.82 -13.25
C ASP A 91 5.35 4.75 -12.25
N LEU A 92 6.06 4.68 -11.12
CA LEU A 92 5.83 3.70 -10.06
C LEU A 92 5.50 4.36 -8.71
N ASP A 93 5.99 5.57 -8.44
CA ASP A 93 5.81 6.27 -7.16
C ASP A 93 4.50 7.11 -7.15
N ALA A 94 4.12 7.63 -5.99
CA ALA A 94 2.96 8.51 -5.81
C ALA A 94 3.17 9.93 -6.41
N VAL A 95 3.64 9.97 -7.63
CA VAL A 95 4.16 11.19 -8.29
C VAL A 95 3.10 12.25 -8.59
N TRP A 96 1.81 11.95 -8.49
CA TRP A 96 0.75 12.96 -8.53
C TRP A 96 0.86 13.99 -7.42
N MET A 97 1.59 13.69 -6.35
CA MET A 97 1.89 14.62 -5.27
C MET A 97 3.03 15.58 -5.61
N CYS A 98 3.77 15.35 -6.70
CA CYS A 98 4.89 16.19 -7.14
C CYS A 98 4.43 17.45 -7.86
N ARG A 99 5.34 18.45 -7.95
CA ARG A 99 5.09 19.66 -8.77
C ARG A 99 5.17 19.39 -10.26
N MET A 100 6.01 18.44 -10.71
CA MET A 100 6.08 18.04 -12.12
C MET A 100 4.82 17.26 -12.48
N ARG A 101 3.89 17.92 -13.13
CA ARG A 101 2.63 17.31 -13.56
C ARG A 101 2.83 16.42 -14.77
N ARG A 102 2.15 15.28 -14.78
CA ARG A 102 2.25 14.33 -15.89
C ARG A 102 1.62 14.84 -17.17
N SER A 103 0.61 15.68 -17.08
CA SER A 103 0.03 16.39 -18.23
C SER A 103 1.03 17.27 -19.01
N TYR A 104 2.11 17.73 -18.37
CA TYR A 104 3.21 18.44 -19.04
C TYR A 104 4.36 17.53 -19.45
N LEU A 105 4.73 16.57 -18.61
CA LEU A 105 5.89 15.72 -18.85
C LEU A 105 5.64 14.69 -19.96
N LEU A 106 4.52 13.95 -19.88
CA LEU A 106 4.30 12.81 -20.76
C LEU A 106 4.20 13.18 -22.25
N PRO A 107 3.55 14.29 -22.66
CA PRO A 107 3.58 14.73 -24.07
C PRO A 107 4.99 14.98 -24.60
N VAL A 108 5.90 15.53 -23.77
CA VAL A 108 7.30 15.78 -24.16
C VAL A 108 8.02 14.47 -24.40
N LEU A 109 7.95 13.55 -23.44
CA LEU A 109 8.57 12.23 -23.54
C LEU A 109 8.02 11.43 -24.72
N LYS A 110 6.71 11.49 -24.94
CA LYS A 110 6.07 10.80 -26.07
C LYS A 110 6.54 11.33 -27.42
N LYS A 111 6.70 12.66 -27.56
CA LYS A 111 7.23 13.30 -28.77
C LYS A 111 8.68 12.85 -29.07
N GLN A 112 9.45 12.52 -28.06
CA GLN A 112 10.82 12.02 -28.16
C GLN A 112 10.91 10.52 -28.46
N GLY A 113 9.76 9.83 -28.51
CA GLY A 113 9.72 8.38 -28.74
C GLY A 113 10.00 7.53 -27.49
N VAL A 114 9.95 8.13 -26.30
CA VAL A 114 10.05 7.40 -25.03
C VAL A 114 8.78 6.59 -24.82
N ARG A 115 8.93 5.34 -24.47
CA ARG A 115 7.82 4.47 -24.08
C ARG A 115 7.39 4.77 -22.65
N ILE A 116 6.11 4.97 -22.43
CA ILE A 116 5.54 5.35 -21.13
C ILE A 116 4.78 4.15 -20.55
N VAL A 117 5.19 3.72 -19.36
CA VAL A 117 4.51 2.69 -18.56
C VAL A 117 4.16 3.27 -17.20
N ALA A 118 2.97 2.99 -16.69
CA ALA A 118 2.57 3.45 -15.38
C ALA A 118 2.02 2.31 -14.52
N HIS A 119 2.34 2.34 -13.24
CA HIS A 119 1.68 1.49 -12.25
C HIS A 119 0.52 2.26 -11.62
N ILE A 120 -0.69 1.81 -11.88
CA ILE A 120 -1.91 2.37 -11.28
C ILE A 120 -2.32 1.49 -10.11
N TYR A 121 -2.10 1.97 -8.90
CA TYR A 121 -2.40 1.24 -7.66
C TYR A 121 -3.90 1.05 -7.44
N ASP A 122 -4.67 2.10 -7.70
CA ASP A 122 -6.12 2.18 -7.64
C ASP A 122 -6.59 3.46 -8.34
N ILE A 123 -7.90 3.65 -8.41
CA ILE A 123 -8.50 4.91 -8.84
C ILE A 123 -9.51 5.44 -7.80
N ILE A 124 -9.25 5.16 -6.52
CA ILE A 124 -10.12 5.53 -5.39
C ILE A 124 -10.39 7.03 -5.36
N SER A 125 -9.38 7.85 -5.65
CA SER A 125 -9.56 9.31 -5.73
C SER A 125 -10.61 9.75 -6.78
N VAL A 126 -10.91 8.89 -7.75
CA VAL A 126 -11.95 9.15 -8.77
C VAL A 126 -13.27 8.47 -8.40
N THR A 127 -13.23 7.22 -7.91
CA THR A 127 -14.42 6.43 -7.60
C THR A 127 -15.04 6.77 -6.25
N HIS A 128 -14.22 7.19 -5.29
CA HIS A 128 -14.60 7.50 -3.91
C HIS A 128 -13.97 8.81 -3.40
N PRO A 129 -14.17 9.94 -4.12
CA PRO A 129 -13.51 11.21 -3.78
C PRO A 129 -13.84 11.73 -2.38
N GLN A 130 -15.00 11.33 -1.81
CA GLN A 130 -15.41 11.68 -0.45
C GLN A 130 -14.45 11.22 0.64
N TYR A 131 -13.62 10.22 0.38
CA TYR A 131 -12.60 9.73 1.31
C TYR A 131 -11.22 10.35 1.13
N CYS A 132 -11.08 11.26 0.17
CA CYS A 132 -9.79 11.84 -0.20
C CYS A 132 -9.77 13.36 0.07
N LEU A 133 -8.56 13.91 0.21
CA LEU A 133 -8.39 15.36 0.23
C LEU A 133 -8.70 15.92 -1.18
N GLU A 134 -9.50 16.98 -1.25
CA GLU A 134 -9.93 17.59 -2.52
C GLU A 134 -8.74 17.91 -3.44
N ARG A 135 -7.69 18.53 -2.90
CA ARG A 135 -6.46 18.80 -3.67
C ARG A 135 -5.83 17.53 -4.23
N GLY A 136 -5.83 16.44 -3.45
CA GLY A 136 -5.32 15.12 -3.87
C GLY A 136 -6.12 14.55 -5.03
N VAL A 137 -7.44 14.71 -5.01
CA VAL A 137 -8.33 14.29 -6.09
C VAL A 137 -7.96 14.97 -7.41
N TYR A 138 -7.83 16.30 -7.42
CA TYR A 138 -7.46 17.04 -8.65
C TYR A 138 -6.07 16.65 -9.17
N GLN A 139 -5.11 16.48 -8.27
CA GLN A 139 -3.76 16.06 -8.65
C GLN A 139 -3.75 14.65 -9.24
N PHE A 140 -4.52 13.74 -8.65
CA PHE A 140 -4.65 12.39 -9.15
C PHE A 140 -5.41 12.32 -10.49
N MET A 141 -6.44 13.13 -10.67
CA MET A 141 -7.15 13.23 -11.96
C MET A 141 -6.24 13.71 -13.09
N ASP A 142 -5.38 14.72 -12.85
CA ASP A 142 -4.35 15.16 -13.81
C ASP A 142 -3.39 14.01 -14.16
N TYR A 143 -2.90 13.31 -13.15
CA TYR A 143 -2.01 12.14 -13.30
C TYR A 143 -2.68 11.03 -14.12
N LEU A 144 -3.86 10.59 -13.70
CA LEU A 144 -4.58 9.51 -14.36
C LEU A 144 -4.95 9.87 -15.80
N GLY A 145 -5.48 11.06 -16.01
CA GLY A 145 -5.86 11.57 -17.34
C GLY A 145 -4.67 11.59 -18.31
N ALA A 146 -3.51 12.04 -17.83
CA ALA A 146 -2.29 12.03 -18.64
C ALA A 146 -1.85 10.60 -19.01
N HIS A 147 -1.95 9.65 -18.08
CA HIS A 147 -1.60 8.26 -18.36
C HIS A 147 -2.62 7.57 -19.27
N LEU A 148 -3.90 7.83 -19.11
CA LEU A 148 -4.92 7.31 -20.05
C LEU A 148 -4.69 7.79 -21.48
N GLN A 149 -4.14 9.01 -21.64
CA GLN A 149 -3.88 9.60 -22.95
C GLN A 149 -2.53 9.19 -23.56
N TYR A 150 -1.47 9.07 -22.76
CA TYR A 150 -0.10 8.97 -23.27
C TYR A 150 0.62 7.66 -22.93
N ALA A 151 0.13 6.86 -21.96
CA ALA A 151 0.79 5.61 -21.62
C ALA A 151 0.65 4.58 -22.75
N ASP A 152 1.75 3.85 -22.99
CA ASP A 152 1.76 2.71 -23.89
C ASP A 152 1.25 1.44 -23.19
N ARG A 153 1.32 1.42 -21.84
CA ARG A 153 0.87 0.32 -21.02
C ARG A 153 0.64 0.75 -19.59
N LEU A 154 -0.35 0.14 -18.96
CA LEU A 154 -0.61 0.26 -17.55
C LEU A 154 -0.31 -1.08 -16.86
N ILE A 155 0.21 -1.01 -15.64
CA ILE A 155 0.33 -2.16 -14.73
C ILE A 155 -0.61 -1.86 -13.56
N VAL A 156 -1.41 -2.84 -13.15
CA VAL A 156 -2.36 -2.71 -12.04
C VAL A 156 -2.20 -3.85 -11.04
N ASN A 157 -2.59 -3.65 -9.80
CA ASN A 157 -2.43 -4.64 -8.74
C ASN A 157 -3.45 -5.78 -8.80
N ALA A 158 -4.66 -5.51 -9.31
CA ALA A 158 -5.80 -6.41 -9.27
C ALA A 158 -6.68 -6.24 -10.52
N ARG A 159 -7.43 -7.29 -10.88
CA ARG A 159 -8.42 -7.24 -11.96
C ARG A 159 -9.53 -6.23 -11.65
N ALA A 160 -9.92 -6.13 -10.38
CA ALA A 160 -10.90 -5.14 -9.92
C ALA A 160 -10.51 -3.73 -10.34
N THR A 161 -9.21 -3.35 -10.24
CA THR A 161 -8.70 -2.05 -10.70
C THR A 161 -8.82 -1.92 -12.23
N THR A 162 -8.54 -2.99 -13.00
CA THR A 162 -8.73 -2.98 -14.45
C THR A 162 -10.19 -2.73 -14.82
N GLU A 163 -11.11 -3.39 -14.15
CA GLU A 163 -12.55 -3.22 -14.39
C GLU A 163 -13.04 -1.80 -14.07
N GLU A 164 -12.51 -1.19 -13.00
CA GLU A 164 -12.79 0.21 -12.67
C GLU A 164 -12.26 1.16 -13.75
N LEU A 165 -11.02 0.94 -14.23
CA LEU A 165 -10.44 1.71 -15.33
C LEU A 165 -11.24 1.55 -16.63
N GLN A 166 -11.71 0.33 -16.95
CA GLN A 166 -12.56 0.08 -18.12
C GLN A 166 -13.87 0.85 -18.01
N ARG A 167 -14.55 0.80 -16.87
CA ARG A 167 -15.79 1.58 -16.64
C ARG A 167 -15.56 3.08 -16.75
N LEU A 168 -14.42 3.58 -16.25
CA LEU A 168 -14.06 4.99 -16.38
C LEU A 168 -13.80 5.37 -17.84
N ALA A 169 -12.99 4.60 -18.57
CA ALA A 169 -12.68 4.84 -19.98
C ALA A 169 -13.93 4.83 -20.84
N GLN A 170 -14.86 3.89 -20.61
CA GLN A 170 -16.16 3.86 -21.29
C GLN A 170 -17.00 5.11 -21.02
N ARG A 171 -17.04 5.59 -19.77
CA ARG A 171 -17.79 6.82 -19.42
C ARG A 171 -17.21 8.08 -20.06
N LEU A 172 -15.89 8.10 -20.27
CA LEU A 172 -15.17 9.21 -20.87
C LEU A 172 -15.10 9.12 -22.41
N ASP A 173 -15.56 8.01 -22.98
CA ASP A 173 -15.48 7.69 -24.41
C ASP A 173 -14.02 7.77 -24.94
N ILE A 174 -13.08 7.19 -24.21
CA ILE A 174 -11.66 7.12 -24.56
C ILE A 174 -11.15 5.68 -24.59
N PRO A 175 -10.14 5.38 -25.42
CA PRO A 175 -9.51 4.06 -25.39
C PRO A 175 -8.73 3.86 -24.07
N LEU A 176 -8.80 2.65 -23.51
CA LEU A 176 -7.96 2.27 -22.39
C LEU A 176 -6.64 1.70 -22.91
N PRO A 177 -5.47 2.18 -22.45
CA PRO A 177 -4.19 1.54 -22.73
C PRO A 177 -4.18 0.07 -22.27
N PRO A 178 -3.40 -0.82 -22.92
CA PRO A 178 -3.23 -2.20 -22.46
C PRO A 178 -2.88 -2.27 -20.99
N CYS A 179 -3.60 -3.11 -20.22
CA CYS A 179 -3.43 -3.28 -18.79
C CYS A 179 -2.90 -4.67 -18.46
N ASP A 180 -1.79 -4.76 -17.72
CA ASP A 180 -1.27 -6.01 -17.16
C ASP A 180 -1.62 -6.08 -15.67
N VAL A 181 -2.24 -7.18 -15.25
CA VAL A 181 -2.52 -7.42 -13.83
C VAL A 181 -1.30 -8.09 -13.20
N VAL A 182 -0.65 -7.38 -12.30
CA VAL A 182 0.52 -7.85 -11.55
C VAL A 182 0.24 -7.70 -10.06
N PRO A 183 -0.23 -8.76 -9.37
CA PRO A 183 -0.41 -8.72 -7.93
C PRO A 183 0.88 -8.34 -7.20
N LEU A 184 0.73 -7.62 -6.10
CA LEU A 184 1.88 -7.19 -5.29
C LEU A 184 2.51 -8.36 -4.54
N GLY A 185 3.81 -8.26 -4.30
CA GLY A 185 4.50 -9.13 -3.37
C GLY A 185 4.01 -8.89 -1.95
N ALA A 186 3.87 -9.96 -1.19
CA ALA A 186 3.43 -9.88 0.20
C ALA A 186 4.40 -10.54 1.18
N ASP A 187 5.46 -11.17 0.67
CA ASP A 187 6.52 -11.68 1.52
C ASP A 187 7.18 -10.52 2.28
N PHE A 188 7.29 -10.69 3.58
CA PHE A 188 8.01 -9.73 4.40
C PHE A 188 9.49 -9.76 4.03
N SER A 189 10.04 -8.60 3.77
CA SER A 189 11.49 -8.47 3.67
C SER A 189 12.12 -9.06 4.93
N ARG A 190 13.34 -9.61 4.83
CA ARG A 190 14.13 -10.13 5.98
C ARG A 190 14.27 -9.13 7.14
N ARG A 191 13.76 -7.91 6.97
CA ARG A 191 13.69 -6.83 7.96
C ARG A 191 12.73 -7.08 9.12
N SER A 192 11.61 -7.78 8.87
CA SER A 192 10.61 -8.04 9.91
C SER A 192 11.06 -9.05 10.97
N GLN A 193 12.23 -9.66 10.80
CA GLN A 193 12.86 -10.53 11.78
C GLN A 193 13.81 -9.78 12.73
N GLY A 194 13.53 -8.50 13.00
CA GLY A 194 14.23 -7.78 14.06
C GLY A 194 14.07 -8.49 15.42
N PRO A 195 15.06 -8.38 16.32
CA PRO A 195 14.95 -8.98 17.66
C PRO A 195 13.69 -8.46 18.35
N LEU A 196 12.96 -9.35 19.04
CA LEU A 196 11.80 -9.01 19.89
C LEU A 196 12.09 -7.87 20.89
N GLU A 197 13.37 -7.65 21.21
CA GLU A 197 13.86 -6.55 22.05
C GLU A 197 13.57 -5.15 21.48
N GLN A 198 13.23 -5.03 20.19
CA GLN A 198 12.91 -3.75 19.55
C GLN A 198 11.42 -3.39 19.62
N VAL A 199 10.55 -4.29 20.12
CA VAL A 199 9.14 -3.98 20.32
C VAL A 199 8.99 -3.14 21.59
N PRO A 200 8.41 -1.92 21.52
CA PRO A 200 8.24 -1.10 22.70
C PRO A 200 7.45 -1.80 23.81
N GLU A 201 7.88 -1.65 25.04
CA GLU A 201 7.29 -2.35 26.19
C GLU A 201 5.78 -2.12 26.33
N HIS A 202 5.32 -0.87 26.14
CA HIS A 202 3.89 -0.53 26.20
C HIS A 202 3.04 -1.23 25.11
N VAL A 203 3.65 -1.53 23.94
CA VAL A 203 2.99 -2.28 22.87
C VAL A 203 2.84 -3.74 23.27
N ARG A 204 3.90 -4.34 23.85
CA ARG A 204 3.85 -5.71 24.37
C ARG A 204 2.82 -5.84 25.47
N GLN A 205 2.84 -4.93 26.44
CA GLN A 205 1.87 -4.92 27.55
C GLN A 205 0.42 -4.85 27.04
N ALA A 206 0.12 -4.02 26.04
CA ALA A 206 -1.20 -3.96 25.45
C ALA A 206 -1.57 -5.26 24.73
N ALA A 207 -0.65 -5.83 23.95
CA ALA A 207 -0.87 -7.08 23.22
C ALA A 207 -1.03 -8.31 24.12
N ASP A 208 -0.32 -8.34 25.26
CA ASP A 208 -0.34 -9.47 26.19
C ASP A 208 -1.49 -9.38 27.23
N SER A 209 -2.18 -8.22 27.32
CA SER A 209 -3.19 -7.97 28.35
C SER A 209 -4.51 -8.73 28.13
N ALA A 210 -4.90 -8.99 26.88
CA ALA A 210 -6.07 -9.77 26.49
C ALA A 210 -5.97 -10.19 24.99
N PRO A 211 -6.77 -11.17 24.54
CA PRO A 211 -6.94 -11.42 23.12
C PRO A 211 -7.40 -10.12 22.41
N TYR A 212 -6.81 -9.80 21.26
CA TYR A 212 -7.14 -8.57 20.59
C TYR A 212 -7.39 -8.73 19.10
N ILE A 213 -8.16 -7.77 18.57
CA ILE A 213 -8.41 -7.61 17.14
C ILE A 213 -7.54 -6.45 16.66
N LEU A 214 -6.71 -6.75 15.68
CA LEU A 214 -5.75 -5.81 15.10
C LEU A 214 -6.35 -5.13 13.86
N MET A 215 -6.10 -3.84 13.71
CA MET A 215 -6.32 -3.12 12.45
C MET A 215 -5.07 -2.34 12.08
N VAL A 216 -4.50 -2.60 10.88
CA VAL A 216 -3.23 -2.01 10.43
C VAL A 216 -3.43 -1.11 9.23
N GLY A 217 -2.82 0.06 9.28
CA GLY A 217 -2.78 1.04 8.19
C GLY A 217 -3.03 2.45 8.66
N THR A 218 -2.80 3.42 7.78
CA THR A 218 -3.12 4.83 8.05
C THR A 218 -4.57 4.97 8.47
N LEU A 219 -4.82 5.66 9.58
CA LEU A 219 -6.17 5.99 9.99
C LEU A 219 -6.71 7.05 9.02
N GLU A 220 -7.66 6.66 8.21
CA GLU A 220 -8.30 7.50 7.19
C GLU A 220 -9.76 7.06 7.00
N PRO A 221 -10.69 7.93 6.53
CA PRO A 221 -12.11 7.61 6.46
C PRO A 221 -12.42 6.33 5.68
N ARG A 222 -11.71 6.09 4.60
CA ARG A 222 -11.85 4.91 3.74
C ARG A 222 -11.64 3.58 4.47
N LYS A 223 -10.80 3.57 5.50
CA LYS A 223 -10.49 2.35 6.28
C LYS A 223 -11.59 1.97 7.27
N ASN A 224 -12.52 2.90 7.59
CA ASN A 224 -13.67 2.64 8.44
C ASN A 224 -13.32 2.10 9.85
N HIS A 225 -12.40 2.78 10.55
CA HIS A 225 -12.03 2.42 11.92
C HIS A 225 -13.22 2.54 12.90
N ARG A 226 -14.19 3.41 12.59
CA ARG A 226 -15.40 3.59 13.37
C ARG A 226 -16.22 2.31 13.47
N LEU A 227 -16.28 1.50 12.41
CA LEU A 227 -16.96 0.22 12.42
C LEU A 227 -16.36 -0.76 13.44
N LEU A 228 -15.03 -0.82 13.55
CA LEU A 228 -14.39 -1.67 14.55
C LEU A 228 -14.64 -1.17 15.97
N LEU A 229 -14.64 0.15 16.18
CA LEU A 229 -15.00 0.74 17.47
C LEU A 229 -16.46 0.43 17.84
N GLN A 230 -17.38 0.55 16.90
CA GLN A 230 -18.78 0.17 17.08
C GLN A 230 -18.92 -1.32 17.43
N ALA A 231 -18.25 -2.20 16.70
CA ALA A 231 -18.23 -3.65 16.99
C ALA A 231 -17.67 -3.94 18.40
N TYR A 232 -16.67 -3.17 18.84
CA TYR A 232 -16.13 -3.28 20.19
C TYR A 232 -17.22 -3.01 21.23
N ASP A 233 -17.97 -1.91 21.10
CA ASP A 233 -19.01 -1.54 22.03
C ASP A 233 -20.22 -2.48 21.99
N GLU A 234 -20.59 -2.97 20.81
CA GLU A 234 -21.77 -3.83 20.63
C GLU A 234 -21.56 -5.27 21.12
N GLY A 235 -20.32 -5.78 21.20
CA GLY A 235 -20.14 -7.18 21.58
C GLY A 235 -18.72 -7.60 21.93
N LEU A 236 -17.69 -7.09 21.25
CA LEU A 236 -16.33 -7.62 21.43
C LEU A 236 -15.77 -7.34 22.83
N LYS A 237 -16.11 -6.20 23.43
CA LYS A 237 -15.75 -5.86 24.81
C LYS A 237 -16.30 -6.87 25.80
N GLN A 238 -17.59 -7.24 25.71
CA GLN A 238 -18.23 -8.21 26.59
C GLN A 238 -17.63 -9.61 26.44
N ALA A 239 -17.12 -9.91 25.24
CA ALA A 239 -16.41 -11.16 24.95
C ALA A 239 -14.94 -11.12 25.40
N GLY A 240 -14.48 -10.04 26.01
CA GLY A 240 -13.11 -9.92 26.55
C GLY A 240 -12.06 -9.57 25.52
N TYR A 241 -12.44 -9.11 24.32
CA TYR A 241 -11.46 -8.68 23.32
C TYR A 241 -11.04 -7.23 23.54
N HIS A 242 -9.76 -6.97 23.29
CA HIS A 242 -9.24 -5.63 23.05
C HIS A 242 -9.21 -5.30 21.56
N ILE A 243 -9.03 -4.03 21.22
CA ILE A 243 -8.74 -3.60 19.85
C ILE A 243 -7.45 -2.80 19.82
N ILE A 244 -6.61 -3.08 18.82
CA ILE A 244 -5.36 -2.37 18.58
C ILE A 244 -5.38 -1.79 17.18
N LEU A 245 -5.27 -0.45 17.09
CA LEU A 245 -5.13 0.29 15.87
C LEU A 245 -3.65 0.62 15.68
N ALA A 246 -3.05 0.20 14.57
CA ALA A 246 -1.62 0.41 14.31
C ALA A 246 -1.42 1.18 13.01
N GLY A 247 -1.06 2.47 13.10
CA GLY A 247 -0.82 3.34 11.96
C GLY A 247 -0.91 4.81 12.28
N TYR A 248 -0.42 5.63 11.36
CA TYR A 248 -0.48 7.09 11.47
C TYR A 248 -1.90 7.62 11.33
N VAL A 249 -2.20 8.72 11.99
CA VAL A 249 -3.43 9.48 11.76
C VAL A 249 -3.32 10.24 10.45
N GLY A 250 -4.19 9.91 9.51
CA GLY A 250 -4.31 10.56 8.21
C GLY A 250 -5.23 11.78 8.24
N TRP A 251 -5.88 12.05 7.13
CA TRP A 251 -6.76 13.21 6.95
C TRP A 251 -8.21 12.89 7.35
N HIS A 252 -8.96 13.93 7.72
CA HIS A 252 -10.40 13.86 8.08
C HIS A 252 -10.71 12.89 9.22
N MET A 253 -9.78 12.74 10.17
CA MET A 253 -9.93 11.85 11.32
C MET A 253 -10.13 12.59 12.65
N GLU A 254 -10.24 13.90 12.63
CA GLU A 254 -10.31 14.74 13.83
C GLU A 254 -11.47 14.33 14.72
N GLU A 255 -12.67 14.13 14.15
CA GLU A 255 -13.86 13.68 14.86
C GLU A 255 -13.67 12.27 15.45
N PHE A 256 -13.22 11.31 14.62
CA PHE A 256 -12.96 9.94 15.09
C PHE A 256 -11.90 9.90 16.20
N MET A 257 -10.82 10.66 16.07
CA MET A 257 -9.79 10.72 17.12
C MET A 257 -10.35 11.35 18.41
N GLY A 258 -11.23 12.33 18.30
CA GLY A 258 -11.96 12.88 19.46
C GLY A 258 -12.83 11.82 20.15
N GLU A 259 -13.61 11.05 19.40
CA GLU A 259 -14.40 9.91 19.92
C GLU A 259 -13.50 8.85 20.56
N LEU A 260 -12.42 8.46 19.89
CA LEU A 260 -11.48 7.44 20.35
C LEU A 260 -10.82 7.84 21.68
N HIS A 261 -10.31 9.07 21.78
CA HIS A 261 -9.66 9.58 22.99
C HIS A 261 -10.62 9.79 24.16
N ALA A 262 -11.88 10.11 23.87
CA ALA A 262 -12.93 10.27 24.91
C ALA A 262 -13.53 8.92 25.37
N HIS A 263 -13.19 7.83 24.69
CA HIS A 263 -13.75 6.52 24.99
C HIS A 263 -13.30 6.02 26.38
N PRO A 264 -14.21 5.49 27.25
CA PRO A 264 -13.86 5.06 28.61
C PRO A 264 -12.77 3.99 28.69
N ASP A 265 -12.64 3.19 27.63
CA ASP A 265 -11.65 2.09 27.53
C ASP A 265 -10.40 2.47 26.75
N TYR A 266 -10.23 3.73 26.35
CA TYR A 266 -9.01 4.17 25.70
C TYR A 266 -7.79 3.96 26.61
N ASN A 267 -6.73 3.35 26.08
CA ASN A 267 -5.56 2.86 26.83
C ASN A 267 -5.85 1.79 27.91
N LYS A 268 -6.99 1.09 27.82
CA LYS A 268 -7.35 -0.04 28.69
C LYS A 268 -7.75 -1.28 27.90
N GLY A 269 -8.63 -1.13 26.92
CA GLY A 269 -9.09 -2.16 26.00
C GLY A 269 -9.05 -1.70 24.54
N ILE A 270 -8.79 -0.41 24.32
CA ILE A 270 -8.64 0.21 23.00
C ILE A 270 -7.29 0.90 22.97
N PHE A 271 -6.42 0.51 22.03
CA PHE A 271 -5.08 1.06 21.92
C PHE A 271 -4.84 1.59 20.51
N HIS A 272 -4.13 2.70 20.41
CA HIS A 272 -3.66 3.25 19.15
C HIS A 272 -2.15 3.46 19.20
N PHE A 273 -1.43 2.89 18.23
CA PHE A 273 0.02 2.99 18.12
C PHE A 273 0.43 3.57 16.78
N GLU A 274 1.19 4.64 16.85
CA GLU A 274 1.85 5.24 15.69
C GLU A 274 3.35 4.95 15.72
N ASN A 275 4.00 5.16 14.60
CA ASN A 275 5.47 5.08 14.48
C ASN A 275 6.07 3.73 14.86
N LEU A 276 5.31 2.65 14.72
CA LEU A 276 5.85 1.31 14.92
C LEU A 276 6.78 0.95 13.76
N GLU A 277 7.95 0.44 14.10
CA GLU A 277 8.84 -0.19 13.12
C GLU A 277 8.26 -1.52 12.63
N ASP A 278 8.81 -2.03 11.51
CA ASP A 278 8.36 -3.29 10.89
C ASP A 278 8.30 -4.45 11.91
N GLY A 279 9.26 -4.52 12.85
CA GLY A 279 9.28 -5.53 13.91
C GLY A 279 8.11 -5.43 14.91
N GLY A 280 7.69 -4.20 15.24
CA GLY A 280 6.53 -3.96 16.10
C GLY A 280 5.22 -4.35 15.43
N ILE A 281 5.07 -4.02 14.13
CA ILE A 281 3.92 -4.43 13.34
C ILE A 281 3.88 -5.95 13.17
N ASP A 282 5.03 -6.58 12.90
CA ASP A 282 5.15 -8.03 12.80
C ASP A 282 4.72 -8.73 14.07
N TYR A 283 5.18 -8.21 15.22
CA TYR A 283 4.78 -8.71 16.55
C TYR A 283 3.26 -8.62 16.74
N LEU A 284 2.65 -7.48 16.41
CA LEU A 284 1.20 -7.32 16.53
C LEU A 284 0.42 -8.30 15.64
N TYR A 285 0.87 -8.53 14.40
CA TYR A 285 0.25 -9.55 13.56
C TYR A 285 0.33 -10.95 14.18
N GLN A 286 1.50 -11.36 14.67
CA GLN A 286 1.72 -12.72 15.19
C GLN A 286 0.91 -13.04 16.45
N HIS A 287 0.59 -12.02 17.27
CA HIS A 287 -0.10 -12.19 18.55
C HIS A 287 -1.59 -11.82 18.49
N ALA A 288 -2.06 -11.21 17.39
CA ALA A 288 -3.47 -10.91 17.23
C ALA A 288 -4.33 -12.17 17.14
N ARG A 289 -5.51 -12.13 17.76
CA ARG A 289 -6.52 -13.16 17.55
C ARG A 289 -7.08 -13.08 16.13
N PHE A 290 -7.34 -11.87 15.64
CA PHE A 290 -7.79 -11.58 14.28
C PHE A 290 -7.19 -10.27 13.77
N LEU A 291 -7.06 -10.18 12.45
CA LEU A 291 -7.02 -8.90 11.75
C LEU A 291 -8.45 -8.52 11.35
N ALA A 292 -8.89 -7.32 11.69
CA ALA A 292 -10.07 -6.70 11.11
C ALA A 292 -9.66 -5.83 9.92
N PHE A 293 -10.37 -5.98 8.79
CA PHE A 293 -10.12 -5.19 7.59
C PHE A 293 -11.45 -4.60 7.10
N CYS A 294 -11.77 -3.39 7.59
CA CYS A 294 -13.09 -2.77 7.48
C CYS A 294 -13.25 -1.83 6.28
N SER A 295 -12.28 -1.78 5.38
CA SER A 295 -12.17 -0.78 4.32
C SER A 295 -13.35 -0.76 3.37
N TYR A 296 -13.77 0.45 2.98
CA TYR A 296 -14.77 0.66 1.93
C TYR A 296 -14.25 0.39 0.52
N ALA A 297 -13.00 0.70 0.28
CA ALA A 297 -12.32 0.53 -1.00
C ALA A 297 -10.81 0.35 -0.80
N GLU A 298 -10.17 -0.42 -1.67
CA GLU A 298 -8.73 -0.71 -1.65
C GLU A 298 -8.19 -0.90 -3.05
N GLY A 299 -6.89 -0.62 -3.22
CA GLY A 299 -6.17 -0.96 -4.44
C GLY A 299 -5.65 -2.40 -4.45
N PHE A 300 -5.35 -2.96 -3.25
CA PHE A 300 -4.87 -4.34 -3.11
C PHE A 300 -5.22 -4.94 -1.74
N GLY A 301 -4.77 -4.29 -0.64
CA GLY A 301 -5.00 -4.82 0.70
C GLY A 301 -3.84 -5.67 1.23
N LEU A 302 -2.62 -5.16 1.17
CA LEU A 302 -1.43 -5.85 1.72
C LEU A 302 -1.65 -6.42 3.13
N PRO A 303 -2.31 -5.72 4.09
CA PRO A 303 -2.55 -6.23 5.43
C PRO A 303 -3.27 -7.58 5.47
N LEU A 304 -4.14 -7.90 4.49
CA LEU A 304 -4.81 -9.20 4.40
C LEU A 304 -3.79 -10.33 4.28
N LEU A 305 -2.90 -10.24 3.29
CA LEU A 305 -1.89 -11.27 3.03
C LEU A 305 -0.79 -11.28 4.11
N GLU A 306 -0.47 -10.11 4.65
CA GLU A 306 0.48 -9.97 5.75
C GLU A 306 0.01 -10.73 7.00
N SER A 307 -1.26 -10.61 7.35
CA SER A 307 -1.89 -11.33 8.46
C SER A 307 -1.92 -12.83 8.22
N VAL A 308 -2.40 -13.24 7.03
CA VAL A 308 -2.48 -14.66 6.64
C VAL A 308 -1.12 -15.35 6.71
N GLN A 309 -0.06 -14.72 6.22
CA GLN A 309 1.30 -15.27 6.26
C GLN A 309 1.82 -15.48 7.68
N ARG A 310 1.31 -14.74 8.67
CA ARG A 310 1.65 -14.91 10.09
C ARG A 310 0.75 -15.90 10.79
N GLY A 311 -0.16 -16.53 10.07
CA GLY A 311 -1.10 -17.47 10.62
C GLY A 311 -2.18 -16.79 11.48
N THR A 312 -2.42 -15.52 11.25
CA THR A 312 -3.46 -14.74 11.94
C THR A 312 -4.69 -14.63 11.06
N PRO A 313 -5.83 -15.20 11.49
CA PRO A 313 -7.08 -15.17 10.75
C PRO A 313 -7.56 -13.75 10.47
N VAL A 314 -8.20 -13.56 9.34
CA VAL A 314 -8.67 -12.26 8.86
C VAL A 314 -10.18 -12.25 8.76
N ILE A 315 -10.80 -11.20 9.31
CA ILE A 315 -12.22 -10.88 9.15
C ILE A 315 -12.28 -9.56 8.37
N ALA A 316 -12.78 -9.61 7.13
CA ALA A 316 -12.70 -8.51 6.19
C ALA A 316 -14.06 -8.10 5.64
N ALA A 317 -14.22 -6.81 5.35
CA ALA A 317 -15.36 -6.30 4.59
C ALA A 317 -15.39 -6.92 3.19
N ASP A 318 -16.58 -7.32 2.76
CA ASP A 318 -16.80 -7.96 1.47
C ASP A 318 -16.73 -6.95 0.32
N ILE A 319 -15.51 -6.71 -0.17
CA ILE A 319 -15.26 -5.84 -1.33
C ILE A 319 -14.52 -6.61 -2.44
N PRO A 320 -14.76 -6.27 -3.73
CA PRO A 320 -14.26 -7.05 -4.86
C PRO A 320 -12.76 -7.31 -4.84
N VAL A 321 -11.94 -6.27 -4.60
CA VAL A 321 -10.48 -6.40 -4.58
C VAL A 321 -10.00 -7.28 -3.42
N SER A 322 -10.60 -7.20 -2.24
CA SER A 322 -10.23 -8.05 -1.10
C SER A 322 -10.56 -9.52 -1.36
N ARG A 323 -11.71 -9.79 -2.00
CA ARG A 323 -12.08 -11.12 -2.47
C ARG A 323 -11.07 -11.68 -3.47
N GLU A 324 -10.62 -10.86 -4.42
CA GLU A 324 -9.62 -11.27 -5.41
C GLU A 324 -8.27 -11.61 -4.76
N VAL A 325 -7.84 -10.78 -3.80
CA VAL A 325 -6.50 -10.88 -3.19
C VAL A 325 -6.40 -12.00 -2.16
N ALA A 326 -7.39 -12.13 -1.29
CA ALA A 326 -7.32 -13.03 -0.14
C ALA A 326 -8.29 -14.23 -0.21
N GLY A 327 -9.30 -14.21 -1.08
CA GLY A 327 -10.16 -15.35 -1.42
C GLY A 327 -10.67 -16.12 -0.20
N GLU A 328 -10.41 -17.41 -0.18
CA GLU A 328 -10.82 -18.33 0.87
C GLU A 328 -10.06 -18.19 2.19
N TYR A 329 -8.97 -17.41 2.22
CA TYR A 329 -8.16 -17.19 3.41
C TYR A 329 -8.74 -16.11 4.35
N CYS A 330 -9.86 -15.46 3.99
CA CYS A 330 -10.56 -14.49 4.82
C CYS A 330 -12.01 -14.92 5.08
N ASP A 331 -12.54 -14.49 6.22
CA ASP A 331 -13.98 -14.53 6.51
C ASP A 331 -14.56 -13.15 6.20
N TRP A 332 -15.70 -13.13 5.53
CA TRP A 332 -16.26 -11.93 4.92
C TRP A 332 -17.51 -11.47 5.69
N PHE A 333 -17.50 -10.23 6.16
CA PHE A 333 -18.67 -9.59 6.71
C PHE A 333 -19.26 -8.55 5.75
N ARG A 334 -20.55 -8.28 5.89
CA ARG A 334 -21.23 -7.26 5.10
C ARG A 334 -20.68 -5.89 5.45
N GLN A 335 -20.34 -5.12 4.43
CA GLN A 335 -19.85 -3.76 4.59
C GLN A 335 -20.81 -2.93 5.48
N ASP A 336 -20.27 -2.12 6.38
CA ASP A 336 -21.01 -1.32 7.38
C ASP A 336 -21.87 -2.11 8.39
N ASP A 337 -21.60 -3.39 8.61
CA ASP A 337 -22.31 -4.24 9.52
C ASP A 337 -21.43 -4.69 10.70
N ALA A 338 -21.41 -3.89 11.78
CA ALA A 338 -20.67 -4.19 12.99
C ALA A 338 -21.15 -5.49 13.67
N ALA A 339 -22.46 -5.75 13.63
CA ALA A 339 -23.03 -6.96 14.19
C ALA A 339 -22.59 -8.21 13.42
N ASP A 340 -22.46 -8.13 12.08
CA ASP A 340 -21.96 -9.24 11.26
C ASP A 340 -20.47 -9.50 11.53
N LEU A 341 -19.65 -8.44 11.73
CA LEU A 341 -18.26 -8.56 12.18
C LEU A 341 -18.20 -9.28 13.55
N CYS A 342 -18.97 -8.81 14.54
CA CYS A 342 -19.06 -9.46 15.86
C CYS A 342 -19.45 -10.93 15.74
N ARG A 343 -20.49 -11.24 14.96
CA ARG A 343 -20.96 -12.63 14.73
C ARG A 343 -19.86 -13.52 14.20
N LEU A 344 -19.02 -13.02 13.28
CA LEU A 344 -17.90 -13.79 12.74
C LEU A 344 -16.82 -14.03 13.79
N VAL A 345 -16.47 -13.01 14.59
CA VAL A 345 -15.50 -13.17 15.69
C VAL A 345 -16.00 -14.22 16.68
N MET A 346 -17.26 -14.07 17.14
CA MET A 346 -17.89 -14.97 18.13
C MET A 346 -18.01 -16.41 17.61
N ALA A 347 -18.14 -16.61 16.31
CA ALA A 347 -18.14 -17.95 15.72
C ALA A 347 -16.83 -18.72 15.93
N TYR A 348 -15.75 -18.04 16.35
CA TYR A 348 -14.44 -18.60 16.64
C TYR A 348 -14.14 -18.70 18.15
N GLU A 349 -15.15 -18.51 19.02
CA GLU A 349 -15.05 -18.97 20.42
C GLU A 349 -14.95 -20.51 20.49
N ASP A 350 -15.39 -21.20 19.46
CA ASP A 350 -15.04 -22.61 19.21
C ASP A 350 -13.55 -22.72 18.83
N GLU A 351 -12.72 -23.11 19.80
CA GLU A 351 -11.27 -23.24 19.65
C GLU A 351 -10.87 -24.26 18.58
N GLU A 352 -11.67 -25.30 18.33
CA GLU A 352 -11.40 -26.28 17.28
C GLU A 352 -11.59 -25.64 15.88
N LYS A 353 -12.65 -24.85 15.73
CA LYS A 353 -12.89 -24.06 14.50
C LYS A 353 -11.77 -23.05 14.29
N TYR A 354 -11.35 -22.32 15.34
CA TYR A 354 -10.24 -21.39 15.27
C TYR A 354 -8.92 -22.06 14.84
N ARG A 355 -8.61 -23.20 15.47
CA ARG A 355 -7.41 -23.99 15.14
C ARG A 355 -7.42 -24.46 13.68
N ARG A 356 -8.56 -24.97 13.19
CA ARG A 356 -8.72 -25.37 11.78
C ARG A 356 -8.52 -24.18 10.84
N ARG A 357 -9.04 -23.01 11.20
CA ARG A 357 -8.83 -21.78 10.42
C ARG A 357 -7.35 -21.44 10.35
N LYS A 358 -6.64 -21.43 11.46
CA LYS A 358 -5.20 -21.17 11.46
C LYS A 358 -4.41 -22.19 10.63
N GLU A 359 -4.82 -23.45 10.65
CA GLU A 359 -4.16 -24.48 9.84
C GLU A 359 -4.35 -24.24 8.33
N SER A 360 -5.56 -23.87 7.91
CA SER A 360 -5.82 -23.56 6.49
C SER A 360 -4.99 -22.39 5.94
N LEU A 361 -4.61 -21.43 6.80
CA LEU A 361 -3.78 -20.29 6.39
C LEU A 361 -2.37 -20.71 5.95
N LYS A 362 -1.88 -21.86 6.42
CA LYS A 362 -0.55 -22.39 6.04
C LYS A 362 -0.48 -22.81 4.57
N GLU A 363 -1.60 -22.96 3.91
CA GLU A 363 -1.68 -23.28 2.49
C GLU A 363 -1.56 -22.07 1.59
N CYS A 364 -1.76 -20.86 2.13
CA CYS A 364 -1.65 -19.62 1.39
C CYS A 364 -0.22 -19.40 0.86
N ARG A 365 -0.10 -19.17 -0.43
CA ARG A 365 1.17 -18.89 -1.09
C ARG A 365 1.06 -17.59 -1.89
N PRO A 366 1.07 -16.44 -1.21
CA PRO A 366 1.04 -15.17 -1.93
C PRO A 366 2.30 -14.99 -2.77
N MET A 367 2.19 -14.15 -3.78
CA MET A 367 3.31 -13.80 -4.64
C MET A 367 4.45 -13.18 -3.83
N SER A 368 5.70 -13.55 -4.11
CA SER A 368 6.87 -12.87 -3.56
C SER A 368 7.16 -11.57 -4.30
N TRP A 369 7.91 -10.65 -3.66
CA TRP A 369 8.36 -9.42 -4.32
C TRP A 369 9.22 -9.72 -5.55
N ALA A 370 10.06 -10.75 -5.49
CA ALA A 370 10.87 -11.18 -6.64
C ALA A 370 9.98 -11.59 -7.82
N GLN A 371 8.95 -12.40 -7.59
CA GLN A 371 8.00 -12.82 -8.63
C GLN A 371 7.17 -11.64 -9.15
N CYS A 372 6.76 -10.72 -8.27
CA CYS A 372 6.07 -9.49 -8.65
C CYS A 372 6.95 -8.65 -9.60
N CYS A 373 8.19 -8.42 -9.24
CA CYS A 373 9.13 -7.64 -10.04
C CYS A 373 9.46 -8.29 -11.39
N GLU A 374 9.59 -9.61 -11.44
CA GLU A 374 9.76 -10.33 -12.71
C GLU A 374 8.57 -10.09 -13.65
N LYS A 375 7.35 -10.20 -13.14
CA LYS A 375 6.12 -9.92 -13.92
C LYS A 375 6.04 -8.45 -14.34
N MET A 376 6.37 -7.51 -13.42
CA MET A 376 6.42 -6.08 -13.77
C MET A 376 7.41 -5.81 -14.88
N LEU A 377 8.62 -6.41 -14.85
CA LEU A 377 9.61 -6.25 -15.90
C LEU A 377 9.10 -6.74 -17.26
N LYS A 378 8.36 -7.87 -17.30
CA LYS A 378 7.73 -8.35 -18.55
C LYS A 378 6.73 -7.31 -19.06
N GLY A 379 5.86 -6.79 -18.22
CA GLY A 379 4.94 -5.71 -18.58
C GLY A 379 5.65 -4.44 -19.05
N ILE A 380 6.69 -3.99 -18.32
CA ILE A 380 7.50 -2.82 -18.68
C ILE A 380 8.14 -3.03 -20.07
N ARG A 381 8.63 -4.23 -20.41
CA ARG A 381 9.20 -4.55 -21.72
C ARG A 381 8.15 -4.78 -22.80
N GLY A 382 6.89 -5.06 -22.43
CA GLY A 382 5.81 -5.40 -23.36
C GLY A 382 5.89 -6.83 -23.89
N GLN A 383 6.36 -7.74 -23.04
CA GLN A 383 6.49 -9.17 -23.34
C GLN A 383 5.30 -9.95 -22.83
#